data_0ea58f2a635c3396151402318d73f95e
#
_entry.id   0ea58f2a635c3396151402318d73f95e
#
_cell.length_a   1.000
_cell.length_b   1.000
_cell.length_c   1.000
_cell.angle_alpha   90.00
_cell.angle_beta   90.00
_cell.angle_gamma   90.00
#
_symmetry.space_group_name_H-M   'P 1'
#
loop_
_entity.id
_entity.type
_entity.pdbx_description
1 polymer ?
#
loop_
_entity_poly.entity_id
_entity_poly.type
_entity_poly.pdbx_seq_one_letter_code
_entity_poly.pdbx_strand_id
1 'polypeptide(L)'
;FGTPGRLTDHLDKGNFSAEHVKYLVIDEFDKCLEMGFQDEMGRLIASLPYLERHFLLSATEAEEIPRFVHMGRVETIDYRMDEEQVPERIRIYQVKSPQKDKLETLAQLLLSLGDESSIVFLNYRDSVERTNEFLRSRGFATSAFHGGLEQHEREDALYKFSNGSANIFVSTDLGARGLDIPDIDNIIHYHLPECEDSYIHRVGRTARWEATGKAFFLLGPSEDIPSYVDAEVEDYEIPSDLPAPAKPRMATIYIGKGKKDKISKGDIVGYLCKIGQLQSSEIGKIDVKDRYAYVAVSRTKLKQVLKLTAGQKIKGIKTVIEEVR
;
A
#
# COMPACT_ATOMS: atom_id res chain seq x y z
N PHE A 1 16.20 -5.33 -9.01
CA PHE A 1 14.76 -5.14 -9.13
C PHE A 1 14.47 -3.81 -9.80
N GLY A 2 13.49 -3.77 -10.71
CA GLY A 2 13.08 -2.55 -11.40
C GLY A 2 11.97 -2.82 -12.40
N THR A 3 11.33 -1.75 -12.89
CA THR A 3 10.42 -1.82 -14.02
C THR A 3 11.20 -2.03 -15.32
N PRO A 4 10.59 -2.59 -16.40
CA PRO A 4 11.30 -2.85 -17.67
C PRO A 4 12.03 -1.61 -18.19
N GLY A 5 11.35 -0.45 -18.29
CA GLY A 5 11.96 0.80 -18.75
C GLY A 5 13.12 1.28 -17.88
N ARG A 6 13.02 1.12 -16.53
CA ARG A 6 14.09 1.51 -15.61
C ARG A 6 15.33 0.63 -15.75
N LEU A 7 15.12 -0.68 -15.92
CA LEU A 7 16.22 -1.62 -16.12
C LEU A 7 16.93 -1.37 -17.45
N THR A 8 16.16 -1.10 -18.52
CA THR A 8 16.72 -0.72 -19.82
C THR A 8 17.54 0.57 -19.74
N ASP A 9 17.04 1.61 -19.09
CA ASP A 9 17.77 2.88 -18.87
C ASP A 9 19.11 2.65 -18.15
N HIS A 10 19.15 1.75 -17.17
CA HIS A 10 20.39 1.41 -16.45
C HIS A 10 21.35 0.56 -17.29
N LEU A 11 20.83 -0.33 -18.14
CA LEU A 11 21.65 -1.06 -19.11
C LEU A 11 22.30 -0.11 -20.13
N ASP A 12 21.51 0.78 -20.73
CA ASP A 12 21.96 1.76 -21.71
C ASP A 12 23.03 2.70 -21.15
N LYS A 13 22.92 3.03 -19.85
CA LYS A 13 23.92 3.84 -19.11
C LYS A 13 25.12 3.06 -18.61
N GLY A 14 25.16 1.74 -18.83
CA GLY A 14 26.27 0.89 -18.37
C GLY A 14 26.36 0.75 -16.84
N ASN A 15 25.28 0.98 -16.12
CA ASN A 15 25.26 0.90 -14.65
C ASN A 15 25.33 -0.53 -14.12
N PHE A 16 25.03 -1.53 -14.95
CA PHE A 16 25.28 -2.94 -14.72
C PHE A 16 25.51 -3.68 -16.05
N SER A 17 26.18 -4.84 -15.99
CA SER A 17 26.48 -5.63 -17.18
C SER A 17 25.40 -6.69 -17.41
N ALA A 18 24.89 -6.79 -18.63
CA ALA A 18 23.99 -7.84 -19.07
C ALA A 18 24.65 -9.23 -19.13
N GLU A 19 25.99 -9.30 -19.25
CA GLU A 19 26.75 -10.55 -19.45
C GLU A 19 26.66 -11.52 -18.30
N HIS A 20 26.29 -11.07 -17.12
CA HIS A 20 26.19 -11.90 -15.93
C HIS A 20 24.73 -12.23 -15.53
N VAL A 21 23.75 -11.74 -16.29
CA VAL A 21 22.33 -11.98 -16.01
C VAL A 21 21.91 -13.32 -16.62
N LYS A 22 21.67 -14.30 -15.75
CA LYS A 22 21.30 -15.68 -16.13
C LYS A 22 19.84 -16.01 -15.86
N TYR A 23 19.23 -15.31 -14.94
CA TYR A 23 17.86 -15.56 -14.47
C TYR A 23 17.03 -14.31 -14.60
N LEU A 24 15.84 -14.43 -15.15
CA LEU A 24 14.85 -13.36 -15.24
C LEU A 24 13.60 -13.81 -14.50
N VAL A 25 13.13 -12.97 -13.58
CA VAL A 25 11.84 -13.14 -12.91
C VAL A 25 10.96 -11.97 -13.30
N ILE A 26 9.82 -12.23 -13.90
CA ILE A 26 8.79 -11.25 -14.22
C ILE A 26 7.63 -11.48 -13.26
N ASP A 27 7.44 -10.56 -12.33
CA ASP A 27 6.37 -10.58 -11.37
C ASP A 27 5.15 -9.81 -11.91
N GLU A 28 3.93 -10.22 -11.52
CA GLU A 28 2.67 -9.69 -12.04
C GLU A 28 2.67 -9.68 -13.59
N PHE A 29 3.05 -10.80 -14.21
CA PHE A 29 3.24 -10.91 -15.65
C PHE A 29 1.97 -10.59 -16.45
N ASP A 30 0.81 -11.08 -16.01
CA ASP A 30 -0.51 -10.75 -16.53
C ASP A 30 -0.72 -9.23 -16.62
N LYS A 31 -0.37 -8.51 -15.58
CA LYS A 31 -0.50 -7.05 -15.54
C LYS A 31 0.50 -6.33 -16.45
N CYS A 32 1.70 -6.86 -16.56
CA CYS A 32 2.67 -6.33 -17.51
C CYS A 32 2.14 -6.38 -18.94
N LEU A 33 1.38 -7.41 -19.28
CA LEU A 33 0.72 -7.54 -20.60
C LEU A 33 -0.45 -6.58 -20.77
N GLU A 34 -1.36 -6.52 -19.78
CA GLU A 34 -2.51 -5.61 -19.81
C GLU A 34 -2.11 -4.13 -19.88
N MET A 35 -1.05 -3.74 -19.21
CA MET A 35 -0.54 -2.37 -19.21
C MET A 35 0.24 -2.00 -20.48
N GLY A 36 0.41 -2.93 -21.41
CA GLY A 36 1.10 -2.68 -22.68
C GLY A 36 2.63 -2.60 -22.60
N PHE A 37 3.25 -3.15 -21.52
CA PHE A 37 4.72 -3.17 -21.38
C PHE A 37 5.41 -4.24 -22.24
N GLN A 38 4.72 -4.81 -23.21
CA GLN A 38 5.26 -5.88 -24.07
C GLN A 38 6.53 -5.44 -24.82
N ASP A 39 6.52 -4.23 -25.37
CA ASP A 39 7.66 -3.71 -26.14
C ASP A 39 8.86 -3.41 -25.26
N GLU A 40 8.65 -2.83 -24.08
CA GLU A 40 9.72 -2.58 -23.12
C GLU A 40 10.32 -3.87 -22.61
N MET A 41 9.47 -4.85 -22.25
CA MET A 41 9.93 -6.17 -21.80
C MET A 41 10.70 -6.89 -22.90
N GLY A 42 10.20 -6.85 -24.15
CA GLY A 42 10.87 -7.44 -25.30
C GLY A 42 12.25 -6.85 -25.53
N ARG A 43 12.36 -5.51 -25.46
CA ARG A 43 13.67 -4.82 -25.57
C ARG A 43 14.62 -5.20 -24.44
N LEU A 44 14.13 -5.25 -23.20
CA LEU A 44 14.93 -5.65 -22.04
C LEU A 44 15.45 -7.08 -22.23
N ILE A 45 14.57 -8.04 -22.57
CA ILE A 45 14.93 -9.45 -22.76
C ILE A 45 15.96 -9.62 -23.90
N ALA A 46 15.76 -8.92 -25.01
CA ALA A 46 16.69 -8.93 -26.13
C ALA A 46 18.09 -8.37 -25.76
N SER A 47 18.16 -7.54 -24.73
CA SER A 47 19.42 -6.98 -24.21
C SER A 47 20.14 -7.90 -23.21
N LEU A 48 19.61 -9.08 -22.93
CA LEU A 48 20.13 -10.05 -21.95
C LEU A 48 20.54 -11.36 -22.63
N PRO A 49 21.68 -11.41 -23.35
CA PRO A 49 22.03 -12.51 -24.26
C PRO A 49 22.36 -13.84 -23.57
N TYR A 50 22.62 -13.84 -22.27
CA TYR A 50 23.03 -15.01 -21.50
C TYR A 50 21.95 -15.52 -20.54
N LEU A 51 20.67 -15.18 -20.79
CA LEU A 51 19.58 -15.72 -19.99
C LEU A 51 19.47 -17.26 -20.16
N GLU A 52 19.49 -17.93 -19.03
CA GLU A 52 19.37 -19.40 -18.95
C GLU A 52 17.94 -19.81 -18.55
N ARG A 53 17.27 -19.04 -17.71
CA ARG A 53 15.92 -19.35 -17.23
C ARG A 53 15.08 -18.09 -17.07
N HIS A 54 13.80 -18.24 -17.41
CA HIS A 54 12.75 -17.25 -17.19
C HIS A 54 11.75 -17.81 -16.17
N PHE A 55 11.31 -16.98 -15.26
CA PHE A 55 10.22 -17.26 -14.32
C PHE A 55 9.16 -16.20 -14.48
N LEU A 56 7.94 -16.64 -14.81
CA LEU A 56 6.78 -15.77 -14.91
C LEU A 56 5.89 -16.04 -13.71
N LEU A 57 5.66 -15.03 -12.89
CA LEU A 57 4.77 -15.09 -11.75
C LEU A 57 3.50 -14.33 -12.11
N SER A 58 2.35 -14.97 -11.99
CA SER A 58 1.06 -14.42 -12.37
C SER A 58 -0.02 -14.91 -11.41
N ALA A 59 -0.99 -14.06 -11.11
CA ALA A 59 -2.17 -14.45 -10.34
C ALA A 59 -3.21 -15.14 -11.24
N THR A 60 -3.21 -14.82 -12.54
CA THR A 60 -4.11 -15.39 -13.54
C THR A 60 -3.35 -16.25 -14.55
N GLU A 61 -4.07 -17.15 -15.20
CA GLU A 61 -3.50 -17.91 -16.31
C GLU A 61 -3.38 -17.02 -17.54
N ALA A 62 -2.17 -16.89 -18.06
CA ALA A 62 -1.97 -16.23 -19.35
C ALA A 62 -2.46 -17.18 -20.46
N GLU A 63 -3.46 -16.77 -21.23
CA GLU A 63 -3.99 -17.57 -22.37
C GLU A 63 -2.87 -17.96 -23.33
N GLU A 64 -1.92 -17.04 -23.58
CA GLU A 64 -0.72 -17.29 -24.36
C GLU A 64 0.49 -16.55 -23.77
N ILE A 65 1.64 -17.24 -23.71
CA ILE A 65 2.91 -16.59 -23.37
C ILE A 65 3.44 -15.92 -24.65
N PRO A 66 3.58 -14.58 -24.69
CA PRO A 66 4.03 -13.89 -25.89
C PRO A 66 5.42 -14.35 -26.36
N ARG A 67 5.61 -14.41 -27.68
CA ARG A 67 6.84 -14.91 -28.30
C ARG A 67 8.10 -14.14 -27.90
N PHE A 68 7.98 -12.87 -27.52
CA PHE A 68 9.13 -12.05 -27.11
C PHE A 68 9.79 -12.54 -25.81
N VAL A 69 9.09 -13.34 -24.99
CA VAL A 69 9.65 -13.92 -23.77
C VAL A 69 10.65 -15.04 -24.08
N HIS A 70 10.65 -15.55 -25.33
CA HIS A 70 11.55 -16.61 -25.78
C HIS A 70 11.59 -17.84 -24.87
N MET A 71 10.46 -18.22 -24.30
CA MET A 71 10.37 -19.45 -23.50
C MET A 71 10.39 -20.67 -24.40
N GLY A 72 11.32 -21.58 -24.14
CA GLY A 72 11.37 -22.87 -24.78
C GLY A 72 10.33 -23.83 -24.17
N ARG A 73 10.80 -24.92 -23.50
CA ARG A 73 9.88 -25.79 -22.77
C ARG A 73 9.38 -25.08 -21.50
N VAL A 74 8.08 -24.89 -21.42
CA VAL A 74 7.41 -24.30 -20.23
C VAL A 74 7.03 -25.42 -19.28
N GLU A 75 7.34 -25.22 -18.00
CA GLU A 75 6.83 -26.01 -16.90
C GLU A 75 5.91 -25.10 -16.08
N THR A 76 4.64 -25.45 -15.98
CA THR A 76 3.67 -24.71 -15.20
C THR A 76 3.54 -25.33 -13.81
N ILE A 77 3.71 -24.51 -12.78
CA ILE A 77 3.46 -24.88 -11.39
C ILE A 77 2.28 -24.03 -10.94
N ASP A 78 1.14 -24.66 -10.75
CA ASP A 78 -0.09 -24.00 -10.35
C ASP A 78 -0.32 -24.22 -8.85
N TYR A 79 -0.36 -23.13 -8.10
CA TYR A 79 -0.69 -23.12 -6.68
C TYR A 79 -2.09 -22.56 -6.41
N ARG A 80 -2.85 -22.24 -7.46
CA ARG A 80 -4.23 -21.82 -7.28
C ARG A 80 -5.04 -23.03 -6.79
N MET A 81 -5.73 -22.87 -5.70
CA MET A 81 -6.65 -23.91 -5.22
C MET A 81 -7.86 -23.92 -6.15
N ASP A 82 -8.29 -25.13 -6.54
CA ASP A 82 -9.32 -25.36 -7.56
C ASP A 82 -10.71 -24.78 -7.23
N GLU A 83 -10.94 -24.23 -6.03
CA GLU A 83 -12.29 -23.86 -5.60
C GLU A 83 -12.44 -22.48 -4.91
N GLU A 84 -11.38 -21.73 -4.55
CA GLU A 84 -11.59 -20.46 -3.84
C GLU A 84 -10.57 -19.38 -4.19
N GLN A 85 -10.99 -18.47 -5.08
CA GLN A 85 -10.21 -17.26 -5.39
C GLN A 85 -10.26 -16.22 -4.26
N VAL A 86 -11.28 -16.26 -3.42
CA VAL A 86 -11.46 -15.42 -2.23
C VAL A 86 -11.51 -16.31 -1.00
N PRO A 87 -10.63 -16.13 -0.01
CA PRO A 87 -10.64 -16.96 1.19
C PRO A 87 -11.99 -16.91 1.92
N GLU A 88 -12.54 -18.07 2.33
CA GLU A 88 -13.75 -18.17 3.18
C GLU A 88 -13.71 -17.29 4.44
N ARG A 89 -12.52 -16.87 4.84
CA ARG A 89 -12.29 -16.00 6.00
C ARG A 89 -12.61 -14.53 5.75
N ILE A 90 -13.01 -14.16 4.53
CA ILE A 90 -13.39 -12.80 4.18
C ILE A 90 -14.91 -12.70 4.13
N ARG A 91 -15.47 -11.94 5.05
CA ARG A 91 -16.90 -11.62 5.02
C ARG A 91 -17.13 -10.45 4.08
N ILE A 92 -18.09 -10.60 3.19
CA ILE A 92 -18.39 -9.62 2.15
C ILE A 92 -19.71 -8.93 2.48
N TYR A 93 -19.68 -7.61 2.47
CA TYR A 93 -20.80 -6.76 2.80
C TYR A 93 -21.14 -5.81 1.67
N GLN A 94 -22.43 -5.47 1.54
CA GLN A 94 -22.88 -4.33 0.76
C GLN A 94 -23.42 -3.23 1.67
N VAL A 95 -23.10 -1.98 1.31
CA VAL A 95 -23.57 -0.78 1.99
C VAL A 95 -24.22 0.11 0.95
N LYS A 96 -25.53 0.37 1.09
CA LYS A 96 -26.29 1.18 0.16
C LYS A 96 -26.18 2.66 0.49
N SER A 97 -25.73 3.44 -0.47
CA SER A 97 -25.70 4.90 -0.40
C SER A 97 -26.97 5.46 -1.04
N PRO A 98 -27.69 6.38 -0.36
CA PRO A 98 -28.87 7.00 -0.93
C PRO A 98 -28.53 7.99 -2.07
N GLN A 99 -27.27 8.38 -2.18
CA GLN A 99 -26.78 9.34 -3.17
C GLN A 99 -25.70 8.72 -4.06
N LYS A 100 -25.61 9.23 -5.29
CA LYS A 100 -24.55 8.86 -6.23
C LYS A 100 -23.16 9.25 -5.69
N ASP A 101 -23.06 10.39 -5.01
CA ASP A 101 -21.87 10.77 -4.27
C ASP A 101 -21.88 10.07 -2.91
N LYS A 102 -21.02 9.08 -2.76
CA LYS A 102 -21.00 8.15 -1.62
C LYS A 102 -20.11 8.61 -0.46
N LEU A 103 -19.58 9.85 -0.48
CA LEU A 103 -18.62 10.33 0.54
C LEU A 103 -19.20 10.33 1.96
N GLU A 104 -20.44 10.77 2.13
CA GLU A 104 -21.09 10.76 3.45
C GLU A 104 -21.29 9.33 3.97
N THR A 105 -21.74 8.42 3.10
CA THR A 105 -21.91 7.01 3.47
C THR A 105 -20.56 6.35 3.79
N LEU A 106 -19.50 6.68 3.03
CA LEU A 106 -18.14 6.25 3.34
C LEU A 106 -17.70 6.73 4.73
N ALA A 107 -17.92 8.01 5.04
CA ALA A 107 -17.54 8.55 6.35
C ALA A 107 -18.30 7.85 7.49
N GLN A 108 -19.61 7.62 7.33
CA GLN A 108 -20.41 6.90 8.32
C GLN A 108 -19.94 5.44 8.49
N LEU A 109 -19.63 4.74 7.40
CA LEU A 109 -19.05 3.40 7.45
C LEU A 109 -17.72 3.41 8.23
N LEU A 110 -16.81 4.32 7.90
CA LEU A 110 -15.51 4.41 8.58
C LEU A 110 -15.66 4.77 10.07
N LEU A 111 -16.67 5.57 10.46
CA LEU A 111 -16.98 5.83 11.86
C LEU A 111 -17.43 4.55 12.58
N SER A 112 -18.25 3.72 11.93
CA SER A 112 -18.72 2.46 12.50
C SER A 112 -17.60 1.41 12.66
N LEU A 113 -16.56 1.46 11.80
CA LEU A 113 -15.40 0.58 11.87
C LEU A 113 -14.35 1.02 12.92
N GLY A 114 -14.44 2.25 13.42
CA GLY A 114 -13.61 2.74 14.52
C GLY A 114 -12.14 2.89 14.16
N ASP A 115 -11.24 2.24 14.92
CA ASP A 115 -9.79 2.31 14.74
C ASP A 115 -9.22 1.16 13.88
N GLU A 116 -10.06 0.30 13.33
CA GLU A 116 -9.66 -0.77 12.43
C GLU A 116 -8.99 -0.21 11.16
N SER A 117 -7.97 -0.92 10.68
CA SER A 117 -7.27 -0.54 9.46
C SER A 117 -8.15 -0.75 8.22
N SER A 118 -8.21 0.25 7.35
CA SER A 118 -9.07 0.22 6.18
C SER A 118 -8.35 0.70 4.93
N ILE A 119 -8.52 0.00 3.80
CA ILE A 119 -8.15 0.50 2.48
C ILE A 119 -9.42 0.87 1.71
N VAL A 120 -9.47 2.10 1.23
CA VAL A 120 -10.55 2.60 0.36
C VAL A 120 -10.04 2.64 -1.07
N PHE A 121 -10.64 1.82 -1.94
CA PHE A 121 -10.26 1.72 -3.34
C PHE A 121 -11.13 2.60 -4.24
N LEU A 122 -10.45 3.40 -5.06
CA LEU A 122 -11.04 4.24 -6.09
C LEU A 122 -10.34 4.02 -7.45
N ASN A 123 -11.04 4.23 -8.56
CA ASN A 123 -10.49 3.96 -9.88
C ASN A 123 -9.66 5.15 -10.42
N TYR A 124 -9.86 6.39 -9.90
CA TYR A 124 -9.26 7.61 -10.44
C TYR A 124 -8.46 8.38 -9.39
N ARG A 125 -7.35 9.00 -9.80
CA ARG A 125 -6.47 9.81 -8.95
C ARG A 125 -7.19 10.99 -8.32
N ASP A 126 -7.97 11.73 -9.11
CA ASP A 126 -8.72 12.89 -8.63
C ASP A 126 -9.77 12.50 -7.59
N SER A 127 -10.34 11.30 -7.73
CA SER A 127 -11.25 10.74 -6.73
C SER A 127 -10.55 10.39 -5.43
N VAL A 128 -9.31 9.89 -5.50
CA VAL A 128 -8.48 9.63 -4.31
C VAL A 128 -8.20 10.93 -3.56
N GLU A 129 -7.75 11.97 -4.26
CA GLU A 129 -7.45 13.28 -3.66
C GLU A 129 -8.71 13.88 -3.00
N ARG A 130 -9.81 13.94 -3.75
CA ARG A 130 -11.09 14.46 -3.24
C ARG A 130 -11.58 13.68 -2.01
N THR A 131 -11.50 12.36 -2.03
CA THR A 131 -11.94 11.53 -0.91
C THR A 131 -11.04 11.73 0.30
N ASN A 132 -9.73 11.78 0.09
CA ASN A 132 -8.76 12.03 1.15
C ASN A 132 -8.96 13.39 1.80
N GLU A 133 -9.14 14.45 1.01
CA GLU A 133 -9.41 15.81 1.50
C GLU A 133 -10.71 15.86 2.32
N PHE A 134 -11.79 15.26 1.80
CA PHE A 134 -13.06 15.17 2.49
C PHE A 134 -12.93 14.48 3.85
N LEU A 135 -12.29 13.30 3.90
CA LEU A 135 -12.11 12.55 5.13
C LEU A 135 -11.23 13.30 6.14
N ARG A 136 -10.13 13.91 5.67
CA ARG A 136 -9.27 14.74 6.53
C ARG A 136 -10.02 15.95 7.12
N SER A 137 -10.86 16.61 6.33
CA SER A 137 -11.68 17.73 6.81
C SER A 137 -12.66 17.31 7.92
N ARG A 138 -13.06 16.03 7.94
CA ARG A 138 -13.90 15.42 8.98
C ARG A 138 -13.10 14.89 10.18
N GLY A 139 -11.78 15.02 10.18
CA GLY A 139 -10.91 14.63 11.29
C GLY A 139 -10.40 13.19 11.25
N PHE A 140 -10.62 12.46 10.15
CA PHE A 140 -10.03 11.13 9.96
C PHE A 140 -8.52 11.20 9.72
N ALA A 141 -7.80 10.18 10.16
CA ALA A 141 -6.38 10.02 9.93
C ALA A 141 -6.14 9.16 8.68
N THR A 142 -5.94 9.83 7.55
CA THR A 142 -5.83 9.20 6.25
C THR A 142 -4.45 9.33 5.63
N SER A 143 -4.13 8.43 4.71
CA SER A 143 -3.01 8.52 3.77
C SER A 143 -3.53 8.29 2.36
N ALA A 144 -3.28 9.22 1.44
CA ALA A 144 -3.60 9.07 0.02
C ALA A 144 -2.42 8.46 -0.73
N PHE A 145 -2.70 7.57 -1.69
CA PHE A 145 -1.66 6.93 -2.49
C PHE A 145 -2.11 6.67 -3.93
N HIS A 146 -1.40 7.25 -4.89
CA HIS A 146 -1.64 7.03 -6.31
C HIS A 146 -0.41 7.38 -7.16
N GLY A 147 -0.43 7.00 -8.43
CA GLY A 147 0.70 7.18 -9.33
C GLY A 147 1.08 8.63 -9.68
N GLY A 148 0.26 9.63 -9.32
CA GLY A 148 0.56 11.05 -9.51
C GLY A 148 1.40 11.68 -8.41
N LEU A 149 1.57 11.01 -7.27
CA LEU A 149 2.36 11.51 -6.15
C LEU A 149 3.86 11.47 -6.45
N GLU A 150 4.60 12.44 -5.90
CA GLU A 150 6.04 12.40 -5.83
C GLU A 150 6.54 11.20 -5.02
N GLN A 151 7.79 10.77 -5.24
CA GLN A 151 8.34 9.58 -4.56
C GLN A 151 8.33 9.73 -3.03
N HIS A 152 8.68 10.91 -2.51
CA HIS A 152 8.69 11.16 -1.08
C HIS A 152 7.29 11.13 -0.47
N GLU A 153 6.27 11.67 -1.17
CA GLU A 153 4.87 11.62 -0.71
C GLU A 153 4.35 10.18 -0.64
N ARG A 154 4.73 9.33 -1.62
CA ARG A 154 4.40 7.90 -1.58
C ARG A 154 5.04 7.20 -0.38
N GLU A 155 6.32 7.50 -0.10
CA GLU A 155 7.02 6.94 1.04
C GLU A 155 6.39 7.39 2.36
N ASP A 156 6.02 8.66 2.48
CA ASP A 156 5.33 9.22 3.66
C ASP A 156 3.97 8.53 3.88
N ALA A 157 3.15 8.44 2.83
CA ALA A 157 1.82 7.84 2.91
C ALA A 157 1.88 6.36 3.34
N LEU A 158 2.75 5.59 2.68
CA LEU A 158 2.93 4.18 2.98
C LEU A 158 3.48 3.98 4.40
N TYR A 159 4.45 4.80 4.80
CA TYR A 159 5.04 4.70 6.11
C TYR A 159 4.03 5.02 7.22
N LYS A 160 3.25 6.10 7.08
CA LYS A 160 2.21 6.48 8.03
C LYS A 160 1.17 5.39 8.22
N PHE A 161 0.73 4.76 7.13
CA PHE A 161 -0.22 3.66 7.20
C PHE A 161 0.41 2.42 7.84
N SER A 162 1.59 2.00 7.39
CA SER A 162 2.27 0.79 7.88
C SER A 162 2.72 0.85 9.34
N ASN A 163 2.81 2.04 9.94
CA ASN A 163 3.21 2.22 11.33
C ASN A 163 2.05 2.57 12.27
N GLY A 164 0.81 2.61 11.77
CA GLY A 164 -0.39 2.92 12.53
C GLY A 164 -0.56 4.40 12.87
N SER A 165 0.09 5.32 12.14
CA SER A 165 -0.15 6.78 12.28
C SER A 165 -1.33 7.28 11.44
N ALA A 166 -1.73 6.51 10.43
CA ALA A 166 -2.98 6.59 9.71
C ALA A 166 -3.64 5.22 9.74
N ASN A 167 -4.94 5.15 9.93
CA ASN A 167 -5.71 3.91 9.90
C ASN A 167 -6.54 3.75 8.63
N ILE A 168 -6.57 4.75 7.77
CA ILE A 168 -7.28 4.74 6.50
C ILE A 168 -6.32 5.03 5.36
N PHE A 169 -6.24 4.12 4.39
CA PHE A 169 -5.43 4.25 3.19
C PHE A 169 -6.34 4.42 1.98
N VAL A 170 -6.28 5.56 1.31
CA VAL A 170 -7.12 5.88 0.16
C VAL A 170 -6.29 5.73 -1.11
N SER A 171 -6.61 4.76 -1.96
CA SER A 171 -5.72 4.40 -3.08
C SER A 171 -6.45 4.00 -4.35
N THR A 172 -5.74 4.11 -5.48
CA THR A 172 -6.11 3.42 -6.72
C THR A 172 -5.57 1.99 -6.71
N ASP A 173 -6.14 1.10 -7.53
CA ASP A 173 -5.66 -0.29 -7.70
C ASP A 173 -4.17 -0.33 -8.03
N LEU A 174 -3.77 0.43 -9.04
CA LEU A 174 -2.39 0.50 -9.48
C LEU A 174 -1.46 1.05 -8.39
N GLY A 175 -1.95 1.97 -7.57
CA GLY A 175 -1.21 2.52 -6.45
C GLY A 175 -0.93 1.48 -5.37
N ALA A 176 -1.90 0.65 -5.03
CA ALA A 176 -1.79 -0.32 -3.94
C ALA A 176 -1.06 -1.61 -4.31
N ARG A 177 -0.81 -1.88 -5.61
CA ARG A 177 -0.12 -3.09 -6.07
C ARG A 177 1.35 -3.08 -5.71
N GLY A 178 1.89 -4.27 -5.43
CA GLY A 178 3.29 -4.45 -5.08
C GLY A 178 3.73 -3.80 -3.75
N LEU A 179 2.81 -3.18 -3.01
CA LEU A 179 3.10 -2.59 -1.72
C LEU A 179 3.12 -3.65 -0.62
N ASP A 180 4.15 -3.61 0.22
CA ASP A 180 4.22 -4.37 1.46
C ASP A 180 3.37 -3.66 2.53
N ILE A 181 2.05 -3.86 2.42
CA ILE A 181 1.06 -3.36 3.37
C ILE A 181 0.75 -4.49 4.34
N PRO A 182 0.74 -4.25 5.66
CA PRO A 182 0.36 -5.25 6.65
C PRO A 182 -1.09 -5.73 6.43
N ASP A 183 -1.47 -6.83 7.07
CA ASP A 183 -2.83 -7.31 7.05
C ASP A 183 -3.83 -6.22 7.42
N ILE A 184 -4.84 -6.05 6.58
CA ILE A 184 -5.84 -5.00 6.66
C ILE A 184 -7.15 -5.60 7.13
N ASP A 185 -7.79 -4.95 8.10
CA ASP A 185 -9.07 -5.42 8.63
C ASP A 185 -10.21 -5.25 7.61
N ASN A 186 -10.19 -4.12 6.87
CA ASN A 186 -11.31 -3.76 5.99
C ASN A 186 -10.84 -3.30 4.61
N ILE A 187 -11.44 -3.88 3.57
CA ILE A 187 -11.33 -3.44 2.18
C ILE A 187 -12.64 -2.76 1.78
N ILE A 188 -12.58 -1.53 1.30
CA ILE A 188 -13.78 -0.77 0.92
C ILE A 188 -13.70 -0.42 -0.57
N HIS A 189 -14.60 -0.99 -1.34
CA HIS A 189 -14.78 -0.69 -2.75
C HIS A 189 -15.68 0.56 -2.88
N TYR A 190 -15.09 1.75 -2.80
CA TYR A 190 -15.80 3.01 -3.05
C TYR A 190 -16.22 3.11 -4.52
N HIS A 191 -15.30 2.85 -5.45
CA HIS A 191 -15.62 2.50 -6.83
C HIS A 191 -15.54 0.98 -6.98
N LEU A 192 -16.51 0.42 -7.69
CA LEU A 192 -16.52 -1.00 -7.97
C LEU A 192 -15.27 -1.40 -8.75
N PRO A 193 -14.71 -2.58 -8.51
CA PRO A 193 -13.62 -3.12 -9.32
C PRO A 193 -14.09 -3.25 -10.79
N GLU A 194 -13.22 -2.94 -11.73
CA GLU A 194 -13.56 -2.97 -13.16
C GLU A 194 -13.64 -4.40 -13.72
N CYS A 195 -12.98 -5.35 -13.07
CA CYS A 195 -12.96 -6.76 -13.42
C CYS A 195 -12.71 -7.64 -12.20
N GLU A 196 -12.94 -8.94 -12.35
CA GLU A 196 -12.73 -9.96 -11.33
C GLU A 196 -11.31 -9.93 -10.75
N ASP A 197 -10.32 -9.82 -11.60
CA ASP A 197 -8.91 -9.77 -11.23
C ASP A 197 -8.60 -8.56 -10.32
N SER A 198 -9.13 -7.37 -10.62
CA SER A 198 -9.03 -6.22 -9.73
C SER A 198 -9.70 -6.48 -8.38
N TYR A 199 -10.83 -7.16 -8.37
CA TYR A 199 -11.51 -7.57 -7.15
C TYR A 199 -10.63 -8.49 -6.29
N ILE A 200 -10.09 -9.56 -6.88
CA ILE A 200 -9.23 -10.52 -6.19
C ILE A 200 -7.98 -9.83 -5.62
N HIS A 201 -7.33 -8.98 -6.40
CA HIS A 201 -6.16 -8.21 -5.95
C HIS A 201 -6.47 -7.24 -4.80
N ARG A 202 -7.66 -6.60 -4.79
CA ARG A 202 -8.09 -5.73 -3.69
C ARG A 202 -8.32 -6.55 -2.43
N VAL A 203 -9.09 -7.61 -2.55
CA VAL A 203 -9.47 -8.46 -1.40
C VAL A 203 -8.25 -9.19 -0.83
N GLY A 204 -7.29 -9.57 -1.69
CA GLY A 204 -6.02 -10.17 -1.28
C GLY A 204 -5.11 -9.28 -0.42
N ARG A 205 -5.55 -8.07 -0.02
CA ARG A 205 -4.88 -7.22 0.98
C ARG A 205 -5.34 -7.52 2.40
N THR A 206 -6.41 -8.28 2.58
CA THR A 206 -6.92 -8.71 3.89
C THR A 206 -6.86 -10.23 4.04
N ALA A 207 -7.11 -10.73 5.23
CA ALA A 207 -7.20 -12.15 5.59
C ALA A 207 -5.98 -12.99 5.16
N ARG A 208 -4.79 -12.42 5.17
CA ARG A 208 -3.56 -13.16 4.91
C ARG A 208 -3.29 -14.15 6.05
N TRP A 209 -2.71 -15.28 5.69
CA TRP A 209 -2.37 -16.36 6.63
C TRP A 209 -3.60 -16.92 7.35
N GLU A 210 -3.76 -16.67 8.64
CA GLU A 210 -4.88 -17.14 9.46
C GLU A 210 -5.83 -16.02 9.91
N ALA A 211 -5.64 -14.78 9.43
CA ALA A 211 -6.46 -13.64 9.78
C ALA A 211 -7.84 -13.70 9.11
N THR A 212 -8.84 -13.07 9.72
CA THR A 212 -10.14 -12.79 9.11
C THR A 212 -10.19 -11.37 8.61
N GLY A 213 -10.96 -11.11 7.53
CA GLY A 213 -11.09 -9.78 6.97
C GLY A 213 -12.52 -9.46 6.56
N LYS A 214 -12.76 -8.18 6.24
CA LYS A 214 -14.05 -7.71 5.74
C LYS A 214 -13.86 -6.96 4.44
N ALA A 215 -14.74 -7.19 3.47
CA ALA A 215 -14.80 -6.43 2.23
C ALA A 215 -16.18 -5.77 2.11
N PHE A 216 -16.21 -4.48 1.81
CA PHE A 216 -17.42 -3.68 1.72
C PHE A 216 -17.57 -3.13 0.30
N PHE A 217 -18.70 -3.41 -0.32
CA PHE A 217 -19.11 -2.76 -1.56
C PHE A 217 -20.01 -1.56 -1.22
N LEU A 218 -19.53 -0.36 -1.53
CA LEU A 218 -20.30 0.87 -1.34
C LEU A 218 -21.11 1.15 -2.61
N LEU A 219 -22.41 0.89 -2.57
CA LEU A 219 -23.28 0.93 -3.73
C LEU A 219 -24.10 2.23 -3.78
N GLY A 220 -24.00 2.96 -4.88
CA GLY A 220 -24.89 4.06 -5.20
C GLY A 220 -26.27 3.59 -5.68
N PRO A 221 -27.23 4.49 -5.95
CA PRO A 221 -28.61 4.11 -6.27
C PRO A 221 -28.80 3.25 -7.52
N SER A 222 -27.83 3.25 -8.43
CA SER A 222 -27.87 2.49 -9.69
C SER A 222 -26.71 1.51 -9.84
N GLU A 223 -26.05 1.17 -8.73
CA GLU A 223 -24.96 0.20 -8.71
C GLU A 223 -25.40 -1.09 -8.02
N ASP A 224 -25.00 -2.21 -8.56
CA ASP A 224 -25.23 -3.55 -8.04
C ASP A 224 -23.90 -4.27 -7.82
N ILE A 225 -23.93 -5.34 -7.04
CA ILE A 225 -22.77 -6.22 -6.86
C ILE A 225 -22.37 -6.80 -8.23
N PRO A 226 -21.10 -6.70 -8.63
CA PRO A 226 -20.63 -7.26 -9.89
C PRO A 226 -20.85 -8.77 -9.98
N SER A 227 -21.23 -9.26 -11.16
CA SER A 227 -21.58 -10.67 -11.39
C SER A 227 -20.42 -11.66 -11.20
N TYR A 228 -19.18 -11.17 -11.19
CA TYR A 228 -18.00 -11.99 -10.92
C TYR A 228 -17.72 -12.19 -9.41
N VAL A 229 -18.51 -11.58 -8.52
CA VAL A 229 -18.42 -11.82 -7.09
C VAL A 229 -19.24 -13.06 -6.76
N ASP A 230 -18.58 -14.21 -6.76
CA ASP A 230 -19.19 -15.50 -6.42
C ASP A 230 -18.98 -15.79 -4.93
N ALA A 231 -19.72 -15.06 -4.09
CA ALA A 231 -19.69 -15.21 -2.64
C ALA A 231 -20.99 -14.72 -2.01
N GLU A 232 -21.29 -15.18 -0.80
CA GLU A 232 -22.41 -14.66 -0.03
C GLU A 232 -22.14 -13.20 0.39
N VAL A 233 -23.03 -12.28 0.02
CA VAL A 233 -22.94 -10.86 0.33
C VAL A 233 -24.03 -10.48 1.33
N GLU A 234 -23.61 -10.01 2.50
CA GLU A 234 -24.52 -9.60 3.57
C GLU A 234 -24.82 -8.09 3.48
N ASP A 235 -26.04 -7.68 3.84
CA ASP A 235 -26.34 -6.24 4.02
C ASP A 235 -25.67 -5.74 5.30
N TYR A 236 -24.90 -4.65 5.20
CA TYR A 236 -24.32 -3.99 6.37
C TYR A 236 -25.12 -2.73 6.71
N GLU A 237 -25.77 -2.76 7.87
CA GLU A 237 -26.48 -1.61 8.38
C GLU A 237 -25.54 -0.75 9.24
N ILE A 238 -25.31 0.50 8.80
CA ILE A 238 -24.53 1.46 9.56
C ILE A 238 -25.34 1.86 10.79
N PRO A 239 -24.77 1.77 12.01
CA PRO A 239 -25.44 2.19 13.24
C PRO A 239 -25.85 3.66 13.18
N SER A 240 -26.96 4.00 13.82
CA SER A 240 -27.43 5.39 13.90
C SER A 240 -26.60 6.25 14.88
N ASP A 241 -26.03 5.64 15.91
CA ASP A 241 -25.14 6.32 16.85
C ASP A 241 -23.69 6.04 16.48
N LEU A 242 -23.03 7.04 15.91
CA LEU A 242 -21.67 6.92 15.41
C LEU A 242 -20.68 7.69 16.29
N PRO A 243 -19.53 7.09 16.64
CA PRO A 243 -18.50 7.78 17.40
C PRO A 243 -17.82 8.88 16.59
N ALA A 244 -17.03 9.71 17.22
CA ALA A 244 -16.11 10.60 16.52
C ALA A 244 -15.00 9.78 15.82
N PRO A 245 -14.34 10.34 14.76
CA PRO A 245 -13.26 9.66 14.08
C PRO A 245 -12.16 9.19 15.04
N ALA A 246 -11.79 7.94 14.93
CA ALA A 246 -10.74 7.33 15.76
C ALA A 246 -9.40 8.02 15.51
N LYS A 247 -8.68 8.32 16.59
CA LYS A 247 -7.33 8.87 16.50
C LYS A 247 -6.31 7.73 16.59
N PRO A 248 -5.46 7.56 15.60
CA PRO A 248 -4.38 6.55 15.65
C PRO A 248 -3.53 6.71 16.90
N ARG A 249 -3.11 5.59 17.48
CA ARG A 249 -2.28 5.57 18.69
C ARG A 249 -0.89 6.13 18.46
N MET A 250 -0.40 6.02 17.20
CA MET A 250 0.92 6.48 16.81
C MET A 250 0.84 7.77 16.00
N ALA A 251 1.96 8.48 15.96
CA ALA A 251 2.21 9.60 15.05
C ALA A 251 3.61 9.44 14.45
N THR A 252 3.78 9.84 13.20
CA THR A 252 5.08 9.75 12.52
C THR A 252 5.86 11.04 12.70
N ILE A 253 7.11 10.92 13.12
CA ILE A 253 8.09 12.00 13.07
C ILE A 253 9.15 11.72 11.99
N TYR A 254 9.55 12.77 11.31
CA TYR A 254 10.65 12.81 10.36
C TYR A 254 11.91 13.27 11.10
N ILE A 255 13.04 12.63 10.82
CA ILE A 255 14.36 12.99 11.31
C ILE A 255 15.27 13.22 10.10
N GLY A 256 15.74 14.45 9.87
CA GLY A 256 16.50 14.85 8.67
C GLY A 256 17.94 14.30 8.60
N LYS A 257 18.18 13.12 9.18
CA LYS A 257 19.46 12.41 9.18
C LYS A 257 19.26 10.89 9.06
N GLY A 258 20.17 10.22 8.32
CA GLY A 258 20.04 8.81 8.01
C GLY A 258 21.35 8.01 8.03
N LYS A 259 21.39 6.92 7.26
CA LYS A 259 22.53 6.00 7.18
C LYS A 259 23.83 6.69 6.76
N LYS A 260 23.77 7.64 5.81
CA LYS A 260 24.93 8.41 5.35
C LYS A 260 25.53 9.31 6.43
N ASP A 261 24.71 9.71 7.40
CA ASP A 261 25.15 10.44 8.60
C ASP A 261 25.56 9.48 9.73
N LYS A 262 25.66 8.16 9.45
CA LYS A 262 25.98 7.11 10.43
C LYS A 262 24.96 7.02 11.58
N ILE A 263 23.69 7.36 11.31
CA ILE A 263 22.59 7.20 12.25
C ILE A 263 22.00 5.80 12.09
N SER A 264 21.85 5.10 13.19
CA SER A 264 21.23 3.78 13.28
C SER A 264 19.90 3.84 14.03
N LYS A 265 19.09 2.76 13.95
CA LYS A 265 17.87 2.61 14.75
C LYS A 265 18.15 2.75 16.25
N GLY A 266 19.25 2.16 16.75
CA GLY A 266 19.65 2.25 18.16
C GLY A 266 19.97 3.67 18.61
N ASP A 267 20.63 4.47 17.75
CA ASP A 267 20.91 5.88 18.05
C ASP A 267 19.61 6.70 18.20
N ILE A 268 18.64 6.42 17.33
CA ILE A 268 17.33 7.08 17.37
C ILE A 268 16.57 6.70 18.64
N VAL A 269 16.49 5.41 18.97
CA VAL A 269 15.86 4.95 20.22
C VAL A 269 16.51 5.60 21.43
N GLY A 270 17.84 5.52 21.54
CA GLY A 270 18.59 6.13 22.64
C GLY A 270 18.35 7.64 22.75
N TYR A 271 18.29 8.33 21.63
CA TYR A 271 18.01 9.77 21.58
C TYR A 271 16.56 10.08 22.04
N LEU A 272 15.56 9.37 21.54
CA LEU A 272 14.18 9.59 21.91
C LEU A 272 13.90 9.23 23.38
N CYS A 273 14.52 8.18 23.90
CA CYS A 273 14.41 7.84 25.31
C CYS A 273 15.11 8.87 26.21
N LYS A 274 16.34 9.30 25.86
CA LYS A 274 17.13 10.20 26.71
C LYS A 274 16.68 11.66 26.62
N ILE A 275 16.48 12.18 25.41
CA ILE A 275 16.13 13.58 25.15
C ILE A 275 14.63 13.76 25.05
N GLY A 276 13.95 12.90 24.28
CA GLY A 276 12.50 12.94 24.09
C GLY A 276 11.71 12.46 25.31
N GLN A 277 12.39 11.80 26.28
CA GLN A 277 11.80 11.23 27.50
C GLN A 277 10.70 10.22 27.20
N LEU A 278 10.89 9.42 26.15
CA LEU A 278 10.00 8.31 25.80
C LEU A 278 10.44 7.00 26.47
N GLN A 279 9.46 6.17 26.80
CA GLN A 279 9.69 4.76 27.09
C GLN A 279 9.81 3.98 25.77
N SER A 280 10.53 2.85 25.78
CA SER A 280 10.68 2.01 24.58
C SER A 280 9.33 1.55 23.99
N SER A 281 8.32 1.33 24.84
CA SER A 281 6.95 0.97 24.43
C SER A 281 6.19 2.12 23.74
N GLU A 282 6.67 3.35 23.87
CA GLU A 282 6.11 4.54 23.20
C GLU A 282 6.75 4.82 21.85
N ILE A 283 7.75 4.00 21.45
CA ILE A 283 8.44 4.07 20.16
C ILE A 283 8.04 2.85 19.33
N GLY A 284 7.44 3.08 18.18
CA GLY A 284 7.03 2.04 17.24
C GLY A 284 8.07 1.81 16.13
N LYS A 285 7.57 1.56 14.93
CA LYS A 285 8.39 1.27 13.74
C LYS A 285 9.39 2.39 13.46
N ILE A 286 10.65 2.01 13.22
CA ILE A 286 11.72 2.94 12.81
C ILE A 286 12.24 2.48 11.45
N ASP A 287 12.23 3.38 10.49
CA ASP A 287 12.81 3.19 9.17
C ASP A 287 13.91 4.22 8.91
N VAL A 288 15.17 3.74 8.79
CA VAL A 288 16.32 4.61 8.54
C VAL A 288 16.69 4.51 7.07
N LYS A 289 16.45 5.58 6.34
CA LYS A 289 16.84 5.76 4.94
C LYS A 289 18.27 6.30 4.84
N ASP A 290 18.73 6.54 3.63
CA ASP A 290 20.09 7.06 3.39
C ASP A 290 20.34 8.42 4.04
N ARG A 291 19.40 9.35 3.89
CA ARG A 291 19.55 10.75 4.32
C ARG A 291 18.61 11.20 5.42
N TYR A 292 17.61 10.40 5.76
CA TYR A 292 16.59 10.71 6.75
C TYR A 292 16.08 9.43 7.43
N ALA A 293 15.27 9.58 8.45
CA ALA A 293 14.57 8.48 9.09
C ALA A 293 13.14 8.88 9.45
N TYR A 294 12.26 7.88 9.45
CA TYR A 294 10.92 7.97 10.02
C TYR A 294 10.83 7.16 11.29
N VAL A 295 10.09 7.69 12.24
CA VAL A 295 9.86 7.04 13.53
C VAL A 295 8.40 7.20 13.93
N ALA A 296 7.75 6.10 14.27
CA ALA A 296 6.46 6.13 14.93
C ALA A 296 6.66 6.39 16.43
N VAL A 297 5.95 7.35 16.97
CA VAL A 297 5.94 7.65 18.40
C VAL A 297 4.50 7.69 18.93
N SER A 298 4.31 7.40 20.21
CA SER A 298 2.98 7.54 20.82
C SER A 298 2.41 8.93 20.56
N ARG A 299 1.22 9.01 19.99
CA ARG A 299 0.54 10.27 19.64
C ARG A 299 0.38 11.19 20.85
N THR A 300 0.13 10.62 22.02
CA THR A 300 -0.01 11.39 23.27
C THR A 300 1.29 12.10 23.67
N LYS A 301 2.44 11.57 23.22
CA LYS A 301 3.77 12.11 23.51
C LYS A 301 4.35 12.98 22.41
N LEU A 302 3.69 13.06 21.24
CA LEU A 302 4.22 13.77 20.07
C LEU A 302 4.64 15.22 20.38
N LYS A 303 3.75 16.00 21.00
CA LYS A 303 4.03 17.41 21.36
C LYS A 303 5.21 17.55 22.32
N GLN A 304 5.33 16.65 23.29
CA GLN A 304 6.44 16.59 24.23
C GLN A 304 7.75 16.31 23.47
N VAL A 305 7.77 15.29 22.64
CA VAL A 305 8.95 14.89 21.86
C VAL A 305 9.43 16.04 20.97
N LEU A 306 8.54 16.64 20.18
CA LEU A 306 8.90 17.75 19.31
C LEU A 306 9.46 18.94 20.07
N LYS A 307 8.92 19.26 21.27
CA LYS A 307 9.41 20.33 22.13
C LYS A 307 10.78 20.02 22.70
N LEU A 308 11.01 18.84 23.23
CA LEU A 308 12.25 18.44 23.91
C LEU A 308 13.40 18.22 22.91
N THR A 309 13.10 17.77 21.70
CA THR A 309 14.11 17.49 20.66
C THR A 309 14.45 18.70 19.80
N ALA A 310 13.70 19.79 19.92
CA ALA A 310 13.93 21.02 19.15
C ALA A 310 15.37 21.55 19.37
N GLY A 311 16.13 21.67 18.27
CA GLY A 311 17.52 22.18 18.29
C GLY A 311 18.55 21.24 18.92
N GLN A 312 18.15 20.05 19.39
CA GLN A 312 19.05 19.06 19.97
C GLN A 312 19.86 18.32 18.87
N LYS A 313 20.91 17.62 19.30
CA LYS A 313 21.80 16.88 18.42
C LYS A 313 21.69 15.38 18.62
N ILE A 314 21.59 14.61 17.52
CA ILE A 314 21.76 13.14 17.53
C ILE A 314 23.22 12.83 17.22
N LYS A 315 23.92 12.13 18.10
CA LYS A 315 25.37 11.82 17.93
C LYS A 315 26.22 13.06 17.60
N GLY A 316 25.91 14.19 18.20
CA GLY A 316 26.63 15.45 17.96
C GLY A 316 26.22 16.18 16.68
N ILE A 317 25.33 15.62 15.86
CA ILE A 317 24.87 16.18 14.59
C ILE A 317 23.52 16.88 14.79
N LYS A 318 23.44 18.17 14.44
CA LYS A 318 22.18 18.93 14.45
C LYS A 318 21.26 18.40 13.35
N THR A 319 20.02 18.16 13.67
CA THR A 319 19.00 17.65 12.72
C THR A 319 17.67 18.33 12.92
N VAL A 320 16.84 18.30 11.87
CA VAL A 320 15.43 18.68 11.92
C VAL A 320 14.62 17.48 12.41
N ILE A 321 13.68 17.73 13.30
CA ILE A 321 12.71 16.74 13.75
C ILE A 321 11.34 17.41 13.69
N GLU A 322 10.44 16.81 12.92
CA GLU A 322 9.10 17.36 12.67
C GLU A 322 8.05 16.26 12.49
N GLU A 323 6.80 16.60 12.68
CA GLU A 323 5.68 15.70 12.42
C GLU A 323 5.45 15.57 10.90
N VAL A 324 5.30 14.33 10.43
CA VAL A 324 4.86 14.05 9.06
C VAL A 324 3.33 14.19 9.04
N ARG A 325 2.83 15.22 8.39
CA ARG A 325 1.40 15.59 8.31
C ARG A 325 0.68 14.91 7.15
#